data_83795254c83d154996c6cd4b0f9de063
#
_entry.id   83795254c83d154996c6cd4b0f9de063
#
_cell.length_a   1.000
_cell.length_b   1.000
_cell.length_c   1.000
_cell.angle_alpha   90.00
_cell.angle_beta   90.00
_cell.angle_gamma   90.00
#
_symmetry.space_group_name_H-M   'P 1'
#
loop_
_entity.id
_entity.type
_entity.pdbx_description
1 polymer ?
#
loop_
_entity_poly.entity_id
_entity_poly.type
_entity_poly.pdbx_seq_one_letter_code
_entity_poly.pdbx_strand_id
1 'polypeptide(L)'
;QSKVRRERMGHIELAAPVAHIWFLKGVPSRIGTLLDMSLKQLEKILYFESYVMVDPGSTSMSEQELVSEEQLRSLQSEYGSGAFKVGIGAEAIRELLRKVDINTQWDELHVKAKASASAALKKKYAKRLKVLEAFRRSGNKPEWMIMDVIPVLPPELRPLVPLDGGRFATSDLNDLYRRVINRNNRLKRLIELKAPGVIIRNEMRMLQEAVDALFDNGRRGRAIRGPNKRPLKSLSDMLKGKQGRFRQNLLGKRVDYSGRTVIVVGPELRL
;
A
#
# COMPACT_ATOMS: atom_id res chain seq x y z
N GLN A 1 -26.50 17.80 -11.92
CA GLN A 1 -25.24 17.21 -11.43
C GLN A 1 -25.57 16.13 -10.42
N SER A 2 -25.02 14.95 -10.59
CA SER A 2 -25.23 13.83 -9.68
C SER A 2 -24.76 14.17 -8.26
N LYS A 3 -25.65 14.05 -7.28
CA LYS A 3 -25.32 14.20 -5.85
C LYS A 3 -24.19 13.26 -5.43
N VAL A 4 -24.12 12.07 -6.00
CA VAL A 4 -23.19 10.98 -5.66
C VAL A 4 -21.72 11.38 -5.85
N ARG A 5 -21.39 12.25 -6.79
CA ARG A 5 -20.02 12.76 -6.97
C ARG A 5 -19.59 13.73 -5.87
N ARG A 6 -20.52 14.25 -5.09
CA ARG A 6 -20.30 15.19 -3.99
C ARG A 6 -20.55 14.55 -2.63
N GLU A 7 -21.02 13.31 -2.57
CA GLU A 7 -21.23 12.59 -1.34
C GLU A 7 -19.88 12.22 -0.71
N ARG A 8 -19.89 12.16 0.62
CA ARG A 8 -18.72 11.69 1.36
C ARG A 8 -18.42 10.24 0.99
N MET A 9 -17.16 9.90 0.90
CA MET A 9 -16.74 8.53 0.68
C MET A 9 -17.06 7.68 1.92
N GLY A 10 -17.56 6.46 1.69
CA GLY A 10 -17.61 5.44 2.72
C GLY A 10 -16.20 4.98 3.11
N HIS A 11 -16.10 4.21 4.17
CA HIS A 11 -14.83 3.65 4.62
C HIS A 11 -14.99 2.22 5.13
N ILE A 12 -13.89 1.49 5.14
CA ILE A 12 -13.77 0.14 5.71
C ILE A 12 -12.78 0.23 6.86
N GLU A 13 -13.25 0.03 8.08
CA GLU A 13 -12.39 -0.15 9.25
C GLU A 13 -11.75 -1.53 9.22
N LEU A 14 -10.44 -1.57 9.19
CA LEU A 14 -9.67 -2.80 9.14
C LEU A 14 -9.55 -3.44 10.54
N ALA A 15 -9.66 -4.76 10.61
CA ALA A 15 -9.47 -5.52 11.84
C ALA A 15 -7.99 -5.56 12.28
N ALA A 16 -7.07 -5.34 11.35
CA ALA A 16 -5.65 -5.22 11.59
C ALA A 16 -5.05 -4.16 10.66
N PRO A 17 -4.03 -3.42 11.09
CA PRO A 17 -3.38 -2.43 10.25
C PRO A 17 -2.72 -3.06 9.02
N VAL A 18 -2.67 -2.32 7.93
CA VAL A 18 -2.15 -2.76 6.63
C VAL A 18 -1.20 -1.71 6.06
N ALA A 19 -0.06 -2.14 5.53
CA ALA A 19 0.87 -1.24 4.87
C ALA A 19 0.37 -0.84 3.47
N HIS A 20 0.53 0.43 3.13
CA HIS A 20 0.19 0.92 1.79
C HIS A 20 1.25 0.50 0.78
N ILE A 21 0.85 -0.28 -0.23
CA ILE A 21 1.77 -0.88 -1.20
C ILE A 21 2.61 0.14 -1.98
N TRP A 22 2.12 1.34 -2.22
CA TRP A 22 2.89 2.38 -2.93
C TRP A 22 4.08 2.89 -2.12
N PHE A 23 3.96 2.93 -0.80
CA PHE A 23 5.05 3.34 0.09
C PHE A 23 6.02 2.20 0.40
N LEU A 24 5.54 0.95 0.29
CA LEU A 24 6.35 -0.25 0.42
C LEU A 24 7.16 -0.53 -0.85
N LYS A 25 6.48 -0.68 -1.99
CA LYS A 25 7.09 -1.10 -3.28
C LYS A 25 7.34 0.04 -4.26
N GLY A 26 7.32 1.28 -3.80
CA GLY A 26 7.83 2.41 -4.58
C GLY A 26 9.34 2.28 -4.83
N VAL A 27 9.85 2.92 -5.85
CA VAL A 27 11.29 2.97 -6.12
C VAL A 27 11.77 4.41 -5.98
N PRO A 28 12.48 4.73 -4.89
CA PRO A 28 12.82 3.90 -3.73
C PRO A 28 11.62 3.65 -2.79
N SER A 29 11.66 2.55 -2.00
CA SER A 29 10.69 2.33 -0.93
C SER A 29 10.77 3.42 0.12
N ARG A 30 9.66 4.11 0.40
CA ARG A 30 9.64 5.17 1.40
C ARG A 30 9.78 4.63 2.81
N ILE A 31 9.08 3.55 3.13
CA ILE A 31 9.21 2.85 4.41
C ILE A 31 10.64 2.36 4.61
N GLY A 32 11.20 1.67 3.61
CA GLY A 32 12.58 1.19 3.68
C GLY A 32 13.62 2.29 3.79
N THR A 33 13.39 3.43 3.12
CA THR A 33 14.30 4.58 3.19
C THR A 33 14.29 5.23 4.58
N LEU A 34 13.15 5.33 5.24
CA LEU A 34 13.05 5.89 6.60
C LEU A 34 13.67 4.96 7.65
N LEU A 35 13.35 3.67 7.59
CA LEU A 35 13.85 2.68 8.54
C LEU A 35 15.27 2.18 8.21
N ASP A 36 15.87 2.56 7.08
CA ASP A 36 17.13 2.00 6.54
C ASP A 36 17.11 0.47 6.36
N MET A 37 15.94 -0.06 6.07
CA MET A 37 15.70 -1.49 5.85
C MET A 37 15.59 -1.82 4.36
N SER A 38 16.08 -2.99 3.97
CA SER A 38 15.91 -3.49 2.61
C SER A 38 14.46 -3.91 2.35
N LEU A 39 14.04 -3.82 1.08
CA LEU A 39 12.69 -4.26 0.68
C LEU A 39 12.42 -5.73 1.04
N LYS A 40 13.43 -6.61 0.91
CA LYS A 40 13.31 -8.03 1.27
C LYS A 40 13.01 -8.23 2.76
N GLN A 41 13.67 -7.46 3.64
CA GLN A 41 13.41 -7.52 5.08
C GLN A 41 11.98 -7.05 5.39
N LEU A 42 11.56 -5.91 4.82
CA LEU A 42 10.20 -5.39 5.00
C LEU A 42 9.13 -6.37 4.51
N GLU A 43 9.35 -7.02 3.37
CA GLU A 43 8.43 -8.03 2.86
C GLU A 43 8.30 -9.22 3.80
N LYS A 44 9.38 -9.74 4.34
CA LYS A 44 9.34 -10.83 5.31
C LYS A 44 8.53 -10.48 6.55
N ILE A 45 8.65 -9.25 7.05
CA ILE A 45 7.90 -8.80 8.21
C ILE A 45 6.42 -8.63 7.86
N LEU A 46 6.11 -7.85 6.79
CA LEU A 46 4.75 -7.49 6.43
C LEU A 46 3.89 -8.66 5.98
N TYR A 47 4.52 -9.68 5.39
CA TYR A 47 3.81 -10.89 4.96
C TYR A 47 3.95 -12.06 5.92
N PHE A 48 4.32 -11.76 7.17
CA PHE A 48 4.30 -12.72 8.29
C PHE A 48 5.26 -13.91 8.14
N GLU A 49 6.41 -13.71 7.46
CA GLU A 49 7.46 -14.72 7.31
C GLU A 49 8.47 -14.66 8.45
N SER A 50 8.76 -13.48 8.98
CA SER A 50 9.74 -13.28 10.06
C SER A 50 9.27 -12.18 11.01
N TYR A 51 9.68 -12.30 12.25
CA TYR A 51 9.50 -11.25 13.26
C TYR A 51 10.59 -10.19 13.11
N VAL A 52 10.36 -9.03 13.71
CA VAL A 52 11.35 -7.95 13.82
C VAL A 52 11.48 -7.52 15.28
N MET A 53 12.69 -7.26 15.71
CA MET A 53 12.99 -6.69 17.01
C MET A 53 12.55 -5.22 17.04
N VAL A 54 11.54 -4.92 17.83
CA VAL A 54 11.03 -3.55 18.02
C VAL A 54 11.75 -2.85 19.15
N ASP A 55 11.99 -3.58 20.25
CA ASP A 55 12.75 -3.10 21.38
C ASP A 55 13.63 -4.23 21.91
N PRO A 56 14.95 -4.10 21.80
CA PRO A 56 15.87 -5.15 22.23
C PRO A 56 15.91 -5.35 23.75
N GLY A 57 15.53 -4.35 24.55
CA GLY A 57 15.56 -4.42 26.00
C GLY A 57 16.92 -4.88 26.52
N SER A 58 16.96 -6.00 27.26
CA SER A 58 18.17 -6.59 27.84
C SER A 58 18.88 -7.62 26.94
N THR A 59 18.38 -7.84 25.71
CA THR A 59 18.98 -8.82 24.78
C THR A 59 20.21 -8.27 24.07
N SER A 60 21.06 -9.15 23.53
CA SER A 60 22.23 -8.80 22.72
C SER A 60 21.89 -8.41 21.28
N MET A 61 20.60 -8.47 20.89
CA MET A 61 20.16 -8.15 19.54
C MET A 61 20.02 -6.66 19.31
N SER A 62 20.08 -6.28 18.02
CA SER A 62 19.88 -4.89 17.60
C SER A 62 18.41 -4.60 17.28
N GLU A 63 17.98 -3.33 17.44
CA GLU A 63 16.68 -2.89 16.93
C GLU A 63 16.61 -3.13 15.42
N GLN A 64 15.39 -3.46 14.91
CA GLN A 64 15.11 -3.78 13.51
C GLN A 64 15.75 -5.09 12.99
N GLU A 65 16.37 -5.87 13.82
CA GLU A 65 16.91 -7.18 13.43
C GLU A 65 15.77 -8.18 13.19
N LEU A 66 15.92 -9.02 12.17
CA LEU A 66 14.95 -10.07 11.87
C LEU A 66 15.14 -11.25 12.81
N VAL A 67 14.03 -11.73 13.35
CA VAL A 67 13.99 -12.86 14.28
C VAL A 67 13.17 -13.98 13.68
N SER A 68 13.72 -15.18 13.59
CA SER A 68 12.97 -16.38 13.23
C SER A 68 12.11 -16.86 14.41
N GLU A 69 11.15 -17.74 14.14
CA GLU A 69 10.33 -18.31 15.21
C GLU A 69 11.15 -19.15 16.21
N GLU A 70 12.18 -19.84 15.72
CA GLU A 70 13.12 -20.61 16.57
C GLU A 70 13.95 -19.69 17.46
N GLN A 71 14.54 -18.65 16.89
CA GLN A 71 15.28 -17.63 17.66
C GLN A 71 14.39 -16.94 18.69
N LEU A 72 13.13 -16.64 18.35
CA LEU A 72 12.19 -16.05 19.29
C LEU A 72 11.96 -16.96 20.50
N ARG A 73 11.76 -18.26 20.29
CA ARG A 73 11.61 -19.23 21.38
C ARG A 73 12.86 -19.32 22.25
N SER A 74 14.05 -19.32 21.66
CA SER A 74 15.32 -19.31 22.38
C SER A 74 15.48 -18.06 23.24
N LEU A 75 15.21 -16.89 22.68
CA LEU A 75 15.27 -15.62 23.41
C LEU A 75 14.25 -15.57 24.56
N GLN A 76 13.04 -16.09 24.33
CA GLN A 76 12.02 -16.18 25.38
C GLN A 76 12.42 -17.12 26.53
N SER A 77 13.13 -18.20 26.23
CA SER A 77 13.67 -19.13 27.23
C SER A 77 14.83 -18.52 28.02
N GLU A 78 15.68 -17.72 27.36
CA GLU A 78 16.89 -17.17 27.96
C GLU A 78 16.61 -15.90 28.78
N TYR A 79 15.83 -14.96 28.22
CA TYR A 79 15.62 -13.64 28.81
C TYR A 79 14.21 -13.45 29.41
N GLY A 80 13.27 -14.36 29.14
CA GLY A 80 11.86 -14.21 29.49
C GLY A 80 11.08 -13.38 28.48
N SER A 81 9.77 -13.61 28.39
CA SER A 81 8.89 -12.99 27.40
C SER A 81 8.64 -11.48 27.59
N GLY A 82 9.01 -10.92 28.75
CA GLY A 82 8.84 -9.50 29.08
C GLY A 82 10.12 -8.66 28.92
N ALA A 83 11.27 -9.27 28.64
CA ALA A 83 12.55 -8.58 28.60
C ALA A 83 12.82 -7.80 27.32
N PHE A 84 12.08 -8.08 26.27
CA PHE A 84 12.22 -7.48 24.93
C PHE A 84 10.87 -7.43 24.21
N LYS A 85 10.78 -6.62 23.16
CA LYS A 85 9.58 -6.52 22.32
C LYS A 85 9.86 -6.89 20.90
N VAL A 86 9.16 -7.92 20.41
CA VAL A 86 9.21 -8.40 19.03
C VAL A 86 7.82 -8.25 18.40
N GLY A 87 7.77 -7.88 17.16
CA GLY A 87 6.52 -7.73 16.42
C GLY A 87 6.57 -8.39 15.05
N ILE A 88 5.41 -8.53 14.43
CA ILE A 88 5.26 -9.06 13.07
C ILE A 88 4.15 -8.30 12.34
N GLY A 89 4.23 -8.22 11.01
CA GLY A 89 3.23 -7.55 10.20
C GLY A 89 3.33 -6.02 10.21
N ALA A 90 2.27 -5.37 9.73
CA ALA A 90 2.22 -3.92 9.60
C ALA A 90 2.24 -3.18 10.94
N GLU A 91 1.72 -3.80 12.02
CA GLU A 91 1.76 -3.22 13.36
C GLU A 91 3.19 -2.98 13.84
N ALA A 92 4.07 -3.98 13.67
CA ALA A 92 5.47 -3.86 14.04
C ALA A 92 6.18 -2.74 13.27
N ILE A 93 5.91 -2.65 11.97
CA ILE A 93 6.46 -1.56 11.14
C ILE A 93 5.91 -0.20 11.57
N ARG A 94 4.64 -0.11 11.97
CA ARG A 94 4.04 1.11 12.51
C ARG A 94 4.75 1.58 13.78
N GLU A 95 5.02 0.67 14.68
CA GLU A 95 5.76 0.98 15.92
C GLU A 95 7.18 1.48 15.64
N LEU A 96 7.89 0.83 14.72
CA LEU A 96 9.21 1.30 14.30
C LEU A 96 9.14 2.70 13.66
N LEU A 97 8.13 2.96 12.83
CA LEU A 97 7.93 4.28 12.21
C LEU A 97 7.57 5.37 13.22
N ARG A 98 6.86 5.04 14.31
CA ARG A 98 6.57 5.97 15.40
C ARG A 98 7.80 6.41 16.17
N LYS A 99 8.78 5.53 16.30
CA LYS A 99 10.06 5.84 16.94
C LYS A 99 10.96 6.77 16.12
N VAL A 100 10.69 6.91 14.80
CA VAL A 100 11.50 7.76 13.92
C VAL A 100 11.27 9.23 14.23
N ASP A 101 12.27 9.88 14.83
CA ASP A 101 12.34 11.34 14.88
C ASP A 101 12.97 11.87 13.58
N ILE A 102 12.13 12.55 12.78
CA ILE A 102 12.51 13.08 11.46
C ILE A 102 13.61 14.14 11.58
N ASN A 103 13.55 14.99 12.59
CA ASN A 103 14.48 16.11 12.76
C ASN A 103 15.86 15.61 13.15
N THR A 104 15.94 14.78 14.19
CA THR A 104 17.19 14.18 14.67
C THR A 104 17.85 13.34 13.57
N GLN A 105 17.08 12.49 12.87
CA GLN A 105 17.63 11.69 11.75
C GLN A 105 18.11 12.57 10.58
N TRP A 106 17.43 13.67 10.31
CA TRP A 106 17.85 14.59 9.25
C TRP A 106 19.19 15.23 9.58
N ASP A 107 19.35 15.73 10.81
CA ASP A 107 20.58 16.38 11.27
C ASP A 107 21.76 15.41 11.24
N GLU A 108 21.60 14.20 11.80
CA GLU A 108 22.63 13.15 11.77
C GLU A 108 23.05 12.77 10.35
N LEU A 109 22.09 12.56 9.46
CA LEU A 109 22.38 12.17 8.08
C LEU A 109 23.03 13.30 7.29
N HIS A 110 22.70 14.56 7.60
CA HIS A 110 23.31 15.73 6.99
C HIS A 110 24.80 15.82 7.35
N VAL A 111 25.13 15.59 8.62
CA VAL A 111 26.53 15.53 9.09
C VAL A 111 27.26 14.34 8.42
N LYS A 112 26.67 13.15 8.44
CA LYS A 112 27.25 11.95 7.82
C LYS A 112 27.46 12.12 6.30
N ALA A 113 26.55 12.81 5.61
CA ALA A 113 26.66 13.07 4.18
C ALA A 113 27.82 14.04 3.86
N LYS A 114 28.05 15.05 4.72
CA LYS A 114 29.18 15.98 4.58
C LYS A 114 30.54 15.31 4.86
N ALA A 115 30.59 14.50 5.90
CA ALA A 115 31.83 13.81 6.34
C ALA A 115 32.24 12.65 5.43
N SER A 116 31.30 12.06 4.66
CA SER A 116 31.59 10.89 3.83
C SER A 116 32.49 11.22 2.64
N ALA A 117 33.56 10.45 2.44
CA ALA A 117 34.43 10.53 1.26
C ALA A 117 33.86 9.77 0.04
N SER A 118 33.01 8.73 0.27
CA SER A 118 32.47 7.89 -0.79
C SER A 118 31.32 8.53 -1.54
N ALA A 119 31.42 8.66 -2.85
CA ALA A 119 30.35 9.17 -3.72
C ALA A 119 29.07 8.31 -3.66
N ALA A 120 29.21 6.99 -3.52
CA ALA A 120 28.07 6.07 -3.39
C ALA A 120 27.31 6.28 -2.09
N LEU A 121 28.00 6.45 -0.97
CA LEU A 121 27.40 6.75 0.33
C LEU A 121 26.74 8.15 0.33
N LYS A 122 27.38 9.16 -0.24
CA LYS A 122 26.77 10.49 -0.42
C LYS A 122 25.44 10.40 -1.18
N LYS A 123 25.40 9.62 -2.26
CA LYS A 123 24.17 9.41 -3.05
C LYS A 123 23.09 8.68 -2.25
N LYS A 124 23.46 7.68 -1.42
CA LYS A 124 22.53 6.99 -0.51
C LYS A 124 21.95 7.97 0.52
N TYR A 125 22.79 8.76 1.19
CA TYR A 125 22.36 9.75 2.18
C TYR A 125 21.49 10.83 1.56
N ALA A 126 21.85 11.36 0.38
CA ALA A 126 21.06 12.37 -0.32
C ALA A 126 19.64 11.89 -0.66
N LYS A 127 19.48 10.62 -1.09
CA LYS A 127 18.15 10.04 -1.32
C LYS A 127 17.34 9.96 -0.04
N ARG A 128 17.97 9.59 1.07
CA ARG A 128 17.30 9.47 2.38
C ARG A 128 16.93 10.84 2.93
N LEU A 129 17.83 11.81 2.86
CA LEU A 129 17.59 13.20 3.24
C LEU A 129 16.41 13.82 2.48
N LYS A 130 16.29 13.55 1.17
CA LYS A 130 15.17 14.05 0.36
C LYS A 130 13.82 13.55 0.86
N VAL A 131 13.73 12.28 1.32
CA VAL A 131 12.50 11.71 1.88
C VAL A 131 12.20 12.34 3.24
N LEU A 132 13.19 12.42 4.14
CA LEU A 132 13.04 13.06 5.45
C LEU A 132 12.61 14.52 5.34
N GLU A 133 13.21 15.27 4.41
CA GLU A 133 12.84 16.66 4.16
C GLU A 133 11.40 16.80 3.65
N ALA A 134 10.95 15.90 2.79
CA ALA A 134 9.56 15.87 2.32
C ALA A 134 8.57 15.64 3.48
N PHE A 135 8.88 14.76 4.42
CA PHE A 135 8.08 14.56 5.63
C PHE A 135 8.09 15.79 6.53
N ARG A 136 9.28 16.38 6.76
CA ARG A 136 9.42 17.59 7.58
C ARG A 136 8.63 18.77 7.05
N ARG A 137 8.67 19.00 5.72
CA ARG A 137 7.94 20.11 5.06
C ARG A 137 6.43 19.90 5.03
N SER A 138 6.00 18.65 4.85
CA SER A 138 4.55 18.33 4.75
C SER A 138 3.85 18.20 6.09
N GLY A 139 4.60 18.03 7.19
CA GLY A 139 4.04 17.74 8.51
C GLY A 139 3.36 16.37 8.64
N ASN A 140 3.52 15.50 7.61
CA ASN A 140 2.98 14.15 7.66
C ASN A 140 3.80 13.26 8.61
N LYS A 141 3.10 12.40 9.34
CA LYS A 141 3.75 11.43 10.21
C LYS A 141 4.12 10.16 9.45
N PRO A 142 5.32 9.58 9.67
CA PRO A 142 5.74 8.34 9.00
C PRO A 142 4.78 7.16 9.21
N GLU A 143 4.19 7.05 10.41
CA GLU A 143 3.24 6.00 10.78
C GLU A 143 1.97 5.98 9.92
N TRP A 144 1.60 7.10 9.28
CA TRP A 144 0.42 7.18 8.40
C TRP A 144 0.57 6.41 7.08
N MET A 145 1.76 5.88 6.78
CA MET A 145 1.95 4.94 5.69
C MET A 145 1.36 3.54 5.98
N ILE A 146 0.98 3.31 7.24
CA ILE A 146 0.22 2.14 7.68
C ILE A 146 -1.22 2.57 7.91
N MET A 147 -2.16 1.87 7.30
CA MET A 147 -3.57 2.23 7.26
C MET A 147 -4.39 1.37 8.22
N ASP A 148 -5.27 2.00 8.98
CA ASP A 148 -6.31 1.34 9.77
C ASP A 148 -7.68 1.41 9.08
N VAL A 149 -7.83 2.35 8.13
CA VAL A 149 -9.09 2.61 7.43
C VAL A 149 -8.82 2.74 5.93
N ILE A 150 -9.68 2.14 5.12
CA ILE A 150 -9.64 2.27 3.66
C ILE A 150 -10.83 3.06 3.17
N PRO A 151 -10.64 4.15 2.40
CA PRO A 151 -11.74 4.86 1.79
C PRO A 151 -12.38 4.03 0.66
N VAL A 152 -13.70 4.09 0.57
CA VAL A 152 -14.48 3.40 -0.47
C VAL A 152 -14.92 4.39 -1.52
N LEU A 153 -14.59 4.11 -2.77
CA LEU A 153 -14.98 4.93 -3.91
C LEU A 153 -16.51 4.98 -4.05
N PRO A 154 -17.11 6.15 -4.34
CA PRO A 154 -18.55 6.27 -4.54
C PRO A 154 -19.09 5.30 -5.61
N PRO A 155 -20.34 4.81 -5.48
CA PRO A 155 -20.91 3.79 -6.36
C PRO A 155 -20.93 4.17 -7.84
N GLU A 156 -21.18 5.43 -8.18
CA GLU A 156 -21.19 5.90 -9.58
C GLU A 156 -19.82 5.81 -10.27
N LEU A 157 -18.73 5.85 -9.52
CA LEU A 157 -17.39 5.70 -10.07
C LEU A 157 -16.96 4.23 -10.23
N ARG A 158 -17.78 3.29 -9.71
CA ARG A 158 -17.65 1.83 -9.85
C ARG A 158 -18.99 1.17 -10.20
N PRO A 159 -19.60 1.53 -11.33
CA PRO A 159 -20.99 1.22 -11.60
C PRO A 159 -21.27 -0.28 -11.73
N LEU A 160 -22.51 -0.64 -11.38
CA LEU A 160 -23.13 -1.94 -11.65
C LEU A 160 -24.26 -1.68 -12.65
N VAL A 161 -24.07 -2.13 -13.89
CA VAL A 161 -25.01 -1.86 -14.99
C VAL A 161 -25.77 -3.12 -15.36
N PRO A 162 -27.11 -3.14 -15.35
CA PRO A 162 -27.88 -4.27 -15.85
C PRO A 162 -27.69 -4.39 -17.37
N LEU A 163 -27.53 -5.61 -17.84
CA LEU A 163 -27.51 -5.98 -19.25
C LEU A 163 -28.77 -6.76 -19.61
N ASP A 164 -29.07 -6.82 -20.91
CA ASP A 164 -30.16 -7.67 -21.41
C ASP A 164 -29.96 -9.14 -20.98
N GLY A 165 -31.06 -9.80 -20.62
CA GLY A 165 -31.04 -11.19 -20.13
C GLY A 165 -30.71 -11.35 -18.63
N GLY A 166 -30.93 -10.32 -17.80
CA GLY A 166 -30.78 -10.40 -16.34
C GLY A 166 -29.34 -10.47 -15.84
N ARG A 167 -28.35 -10.25 -16.68
CA ARG A 167 -26.95 -10.21 -16.32
C ARG A 167 -26.52 -8.80 -15.94
N PHE A 168 -25.49 -8.69 -15.10
CA PHE A 168 -24.93 -7.40 -14.69
C PHE A 168 -23.47 -7.28 -15.15
N ALA A 169 -23.14 -6.13 -15.72
CA ALA A 169 -21.76 -5.71 -15.90
C ALA A 169 -21.32 -4.91 -14.68
N THR A 170 -20.21 -5.30 -14.08
CA THR A 170 -19.68 -4.65 -12.88
C THR A 170 -18.26 -4.17 -13.11
N SER A 171 -17.89 -3.10 -12.42
CA SER A 171 -16.50 -2.66 -12.34
C SER A 171 -15.66 -3.68 -11.59
N ASP A 172 -14.42 -3.93 -12.03
CA ASP A 172 -13.46 -4.79 -11.36
C ASP A 172 -13.18 -4.35 -9.91
N LEU A 173 -13.32 -3.04 -9.61
CA LEU A 173 -13.18 -2.50 -8.25
C LEU A 173 -14.19 -3.08 -7.26
N ASN A 174 -15.41 -3.38 -7.70
CA ASN A 174 -16.41 -3.98 -6.83
C ASN A 174 -15.97 -5.38 -6.35
N ASP A 175 -15.34 -6.17 -7.21
CA ASP A 175 -14.80 -7.48 -6.83
C ASP A 175 -13.61 -7.35 -5.87
N LEU A 176 -12.73 -6.39 -6.11
CA LEU A 176 -11.59 -6.11 -5.22
C LEU A 176 -12.04 -5.61 -3.84
N TYR A 177 -13.00 -4.68 -3.76
CA TYR A 177 -13.57 -4.25 -2.48
C TYR A 177 -14.27 -5.41 -1.75
N ARG A 178 -15.05 -6.23 -2.46
CA ARG A 178 -15.71 -7.39 -1.88
C ARG A 178 -14.70 -8.36 -1.27
N ARG A 179 -13.56 -8.59 -1.92
CA ARG A 179 -12.47 -9.42 -1.38
C ARG A 179 -11.90 -8.85 -0.08
N VAL A 180 -11.66 -7.54 -0.04
CA VAL A 180 -11.18 -6.87 1.18
C VAL A 180 -12.19 -7.02 2.31
N ILE A 181 -13.48 -6.74 2.05
CA ILE A 181 -14.54 -6.82 3.06
C ILE A 181 -14.68 -8.26 3.59
N ASN A 182 -14.68 -9.25 2.72
CA ASN A 182 -14.81 -10.65 3.12
C ASN A 182 -13.62 -11.10 4.00
N ARG A 183 -12.39 -10.74 3.62
CA ARG A 183 -11.20 -11.04 4.44
C ARG A 183 -11.23 -10.31 5.78
N ASN A 184 -11.62 -9.04 5.77
CA ASN A 184 -11.74 -8.24 6.98
C ASN A 184 -12.76 -8.82 7.96
N ASN A 185 -13.95 -9.15 7.48
CA ASN A 185 -15.02 -9.74 8.31
C ASN A 185 -14.61 -11.10 8.86
N ARG A 186 -13.94 -11.92 8.04
CA ARG A 186 -13.42 -13.22 8.49
C ARG A 186 -12.36 -13.04 9.57
N LEU A 187 -11.44 -12.08 9.41
CA LEU A 187 -10.43 -11.78 10.42
C LEU A 187 -11.06 -11.31 11.73
N LYS A 188 -12.04 -10.39 11.67
CA LYS A 188 -12.78 -9.93 12.86
C LYS A 188 -13.36 -11.11 13.62
N ARG A 189 -14.06 -12.00 12.91
CA ARG A 189 -14.67 -13.19 13.51
C ARG A 189 -13.64 -14.16 14.12
N LEU A 190 -12.48 -14.34 13.49
CA LEU A 190 -11.40 -15.18 14.03
C LEU A 190 -10.80 -14.60 15.29
N ILE A 191 -10.67 -13.27 15.37
CA ILE A 191 -10.19 -12.59 16.57
C ILE A 191 -11.21 -12.72 17.72
N GLU A 192 -12.49 -12.51 17.44
CA GLU A 192 -13.59 -12.70 18.43
C GLU A 192 -13.64 -14.12 18.98
N LEU A 193 -13.45 -15.12 18.12
CA LEU A 193 -13.41 -16.53 18.49
C LEU A 193 -12.10 -16.96 19.16
N LYS A 194 -11.14 -16.05 19.35
CA LYS A 194 -9.80 -16.33 19.89
C LYS A 194 -9.12 -17.52 19.19
N ALA A 195 -9.21 -17.56 17.87
CA ALA A 195 -8.59 -18.61 17.04
C ALA A 195 -7.07 -18.72 17.27
N PRO A 196 -6.45 -19.86 16.98
CA PRO A 196 -5.00 -20.04 17.07
C PRO A 196 -4.24 -18.96 16.31
N GLY A 197 -3.15 -18.46 16.91
CA GLY A 197 -2.37 -17.33 16.36
C GLY A 197 -1.87 -17.55 14.94
N VAL A 198 -1.59 -18.79 14.55
CA VAL A 198 -1.16 -19.14 13.17
C VAL A 198 -2.28 -18.85 12.16
N ILE A 199 -3.53 -19.16 12.50
CA ILE A 199 -4.69 -18.91 11.64
C ILE A 199 -4.94 -17.41 11.51
N ILE A 200 -4.87 -16.67 12.62
CA ILE A 200 -5.03 -15.22 12.64
C ILE A 200 -3.95 -14.56 11.78
N ARG A 201 -2.67 -14.93 11.95
CA ARG A 201 -1.55 -14.39 11.15
C ARG A 201 -1.73 -14.67 9.65
N ASN A 202 -2.20 -15.86 9.28
CA ASN A 202 -2.46 -16.20 7.88
C ASN A 202 -3.58 -15.34 7.29
N GLU A 203 -4.65 -15.09 8.04
CA GLU A 203 -5.76 -14.25 7.57
C GLU A 203 -5.33 -12.75 7.51
N MET A 204 -4.49 -12.27 8.45
CA MET A 204 -3.88 -10.94 8.37
C MET A 204 -3.02 -10.79 7.10
N ARG A 205 -2.23 -11.81 6.75
CA ARG A 205 -1.46 -11.83 5.50
C ARG A 205 -2.35 -11.76 4.28
N MET A 206 -3.46 -12.52 4.27
CA MET A 206 -4.42 -12.50 3.17
C MET A 206 -5.15 -11.15 3.07
N LEU A 207 -5.43 -10.49 4.20
CA LEU A 207 -5.99 -9.13 4.21
C LEU A 207 -5.01 -8.13 3.61
N GLN A 208 -3.73 -8.18 3.99
CA GLN A 208 -2.67 -7.36 3.41
C GLN A 208 -2.61 -7.56 1.88
N GLU A 209 -2.63 -8.79 1.40
CA GLU A 209 -2.61 -9.11 -0.04
C GLU A 209 -3.87 -8.61 -0.77
N ALA A 210 -5.04 -8.70 -0.15
CA ALA A 210 -6.29 -8.18 -0.74
C ALA A 210 -6.27 -6.66 -0.89
N VAL A 211 -5.73 -5.95 0.10
CA VAL A 211 -5.57 -4.49 0.06
C VAL A 211 -4.51 -4.08 -0.96
N ASP A 212 -3.39 -4.79 -1.03
CA ASP A 212 -2.36 -4.57 -2.05
C ASP A 212 -2.94 -4.67 -3.47
N ALA A 213 -3.77 -5.68 -3.72
CA ALA A 213 -4.43 -5.86 -5.01
C ALA A 213 -5.45 -4.76 -5.32
N LEU A 214 -6.16 -4.24 -4.32
CA LEU A 214 -7.08 -3.12 -4.50
C LEU A 214 -6.34 -1.86 -4.96
N PHE A 215 -5.19 -1.56 -4.37
CA PHE A 215 -4.41 -0.36 -4.72
C PHE A 215 -3.59 -0.53 -5.99
N ASP A 216 -2.88 -1.64 -6.17
CA ASP A 216 -2.02 -1.88 -7.35
C ASP A 216 -1.88 -3.39 -7.61
N ASN A 217 -2.84 -3.95 -8.33
CA ASN A 217 -2.89 -5.37 -8.64
C ASN A 217 -1.70 -5.80 -9.51
N GLY A 218 -1.00 -6.85 -9.07
CA GLY A 218 0.18 -7.38 -9.77
C GLY A 218 1.51 -6.73 -9.35
N ARG A 219 1.51 -5.76 -8.43
CA ARG A 219 2.74 -5.14 -7.93
C ARG A 219 3.61 -6.11 -7.12
N ARG A 220 3.01 -7.05 -6.43
CA ARG A 220 3.67 -8.06 -5.57
C ARG A 220 3.72 -9.46 -6.19
N GLY A 221 3.62 -9.66 -7.43
CA GLY A 221 3.66 -10.99 -8.03
C GLY A 221 2.51 -11.23 -8.99
N ARG A 222 1.92 -12.42 -8.99
CA ARG A 222 0.83 -12.73 -9.91
C ARG A 222 -0.41 -11.89 -9.60
N ALA A 223 -0.87 -11.14 -10.60
CA ALA A 223 -2.09 -10.36 -10.49
C ALA A 223 -3.31 -11.26 -10.26
N ILE A 224 -4.24 -10.79 -9.42
CA ILE A 224 -5.55 -11.43 -9.26
C ILE A 224 -6.30 -11.27 -10.58
N ARG A 225 -6.85 -12.39 -11.06
CA ARG A 225 -7.56 -12.48 -12.35
C ARG A 225 -9.05 -12.69 -12.14
N GLY A 226 -9.83 -12.16 -13.05
CA GLY A 226 -11.26 -12.42 -13.15
C GLY A 226 -11.57 -13.75 -13.88
N PRO A 227 -12.88 -14.05 -14.07
CA PRO A 227 -13.33 -15.29 -14.75
C PRO A 227 -12.71 -15.49 -16.12
N ASN A 228 -12.48 -14.42 -16.86
CA ASN A 228 -11.90 -14.43 -18.21
C ASN A 228 -10.36 -14.48 -18.21
N LYS A 229 -9.73 -14.89 -17.12
CA LYS A 229 -8.28 -14.97 -16.95
C LYS A 229 -7.52 -13.64 -17.14
N ARG A 230 -8.22 -12.50 -17.37
CA ARG A 230 -7.60 -11.17 -17.45
C ARG A 230 -7.32 -10.64 -16.04
N PRO A 231 -6.24 -9.86 -15.82
CA PRO A 231 -6.01 -9.18 -14.56
C PRO A 231 -7.14 -8.20 -14.25
N LEU A 232 -7.58 -8.14 -12.99
CA LEU A 232 -8.54 -7.14 -12.53
C LEU A 232 -7.88 -5.75 -12.47
N LYS A 233 -8.59 -4.73 -12.94
CA LYS A 233 -8.13 -3.33 -12.88
C LYS A 233 -8.20 -2.81 -11.44
N SER A 234 -7.06 -2.44 -10.89
CA SER A 234 -6.92 -1.82 -9.56
C SER A 234 -7.14 -0.31 -9.61
N LEU A 235 -7.15 0.34 -8.44
CA LEU A 235 -7.22 1.81 -8.34
C LEU A 235 -6.07 2.48 -9.10
N SER A 236 -4.86 1.94 -9.03
CA SER A 236 -3.70 2.43 -9.77
C SER A 236 -3.91 2.37 -11.28
N ASP A 237 -4.53 1.29 -11.78
CA ASP A 237 -4.80 1.12 -13.21
C ASP A 237 -5.90 2.06 -13.73
N MET A 238 -6.77 2.53 -12.84
CA MET A 238 -7.76 3.58 -13.16
C MET A 238 -7.12 4.94 -13.43
N LEU A 239 -5.91 5.17 -12.96
CA LEU A 239 -5.16 6.42 -13.14
C LEU A 239 -4.14 6.35 -14.26
N LYS A 240 -3.54 5.18 -14.49
CA LYS A 240 -2.44 4.93 -15.43
C LYS A 240 -2.93 4.73 -16.87
N GLY A 241 -1.99 4.93 -17.80
CA GLY A 241 -2.13 4.52 -19.19
C GLY A 241 -3.09 5.35 -20.04
N LYS A 242 -3.32 4.89 -21.27
CA LYS A 242 -4.11 5.60 -22.28
C LYS A 242 -5.59 5.75 -21.88
N GLN A 243 -6.13 4.77 -21.17
CA GLN A 243 -7.52 4.74 -20.69
C GLN A 243 -7.65 5.20 -19.23
N GLY A 244 -6.56 5.68 -18.63
CA GLY A 244 -6.58 6.21 -17.26
C GLY A 244 -7.18 7.61 -17.20
N ARG A 245 -7.58 8.03 -16.00
CA ARG A 245 -8.23 9.33 -15.74
C ARG A 245 -7.42 10.52 -16.24
N PHE A 246 -6.10 10.49 -16.07
CA PHE A 246 -5.26 11.61 -16.50
C PHE A 246 -5.33 11.82 -18.01
N ARG A 247 -5.11 10.78 -18.80
CA ARG A 247 -5.06 10.90 -20.28
C ARG A 247 -6.46 10.97 -20.90
N GLN A 248 -7.43 10.28 -20.38
CA GLN A 248 -8.75 10.16 -21.00
C GLN A 248 -9.73 11.26 -20.58
N ASN A 249 -9.64 11.78 -19.34
CA ASN A 249 -10.63 12.68 -18.80
C ASN A 249 -10.09 14.06 -18.38
N LEU A 250 -8.77 14.20 -18.14
CA LEU A 250 -8.16 15.44 -17.67
C LEU A 250 -7.37 16.16 -18.75
N LEU A 251 -6.45 15.48 -19.44
CA LEU A 251 -5.63 16.08 -20.50
C LEU A 251 -6.42 16.27 -21.81
N GLY A 252 -7.47 15.49 -22.04
CA GLY A 252 -8.37 15.63 -23.15
C GLY A 252 -9.78 15.23 -22.75
N LYS A 253 -10.77 16.02 -23.12
CA LYS A 253 -12.19 15.78 -22.81
C LYS A 253 -13.00 15.79 -24.10
N ARG A 254 -14.11 15.06 -24.11
CA ARG A 254 -15.15 15.27 -25.12
C ARG A 254 -15.85 16.59 -24.82
N VAL A 255 -16.07 17.39 -25.84
CA VAL A 255 -16.70 18.71 -25.72
C VAL A 255 -18.00 18.74 -26.50
N ASP A 256 -18.94 19.57 -26.02
CA ASP A 256 -20.18 19.86 -26.71
C ASP A 256 -19.92 20.81 -27.90
N TYR A 257 -20.92 20.99 -28.77
CA TYR A 257 -20.87 21.85 -29.96
C TYR A 257 -19.74 21.46 -30.92
N SER A 258 -19.43 20.19 -31.05
CA SER A 258 -18.43 19.64 -31.96
C SER A 258 -19.04 18.56 -32.85
N GLY A 259 -18.56 18.46 -34.08
CA GLY A 259 -18.99 17.47 -35.04
C GLY A 259 -17.83 16.88 -35.81
N ARG A 260 -18.06 15.71 -36.40
CA ARG A 260 -17.11 15.03 -37.25
C ARG A 260 -17.86 14.41 -38.40
N THR A 261 -17.40 14.67 -39.62
CA THR A 261 -17.97 14.07 -40.83
C THR A 261 -16.88 13.65 -41.80
N VAL A 262 -17.29 12.91 -42.81
CA VAL A 262 -16.40 12.53 -43.92
C VAL A 262 -16.26 13.71 -44.87
N ILE A 263 -15.05 14.04 -45.26
CA ILE A 263 -14.74 15.02 -46.29
C ILE A 263 -14.66 14.28 -47.62
N VAL A 264 -15.49 14.67 -48.59
CA VAL A 264 -15.49 14.10 -49.91
C VAL A 264 -15.31 15.20 -50.96
N VAL A 265 -14.79 14.85 -52.11
CA VAL A 265 -14.72 15.76 -53.26
C VAL A 265 -16.14 16.02 -53.75
N GLY A 266 -16.58 17.26 -53.71
CA GLY A 266 -17.87 17.69 -54.25
C GLY A 266 -17.70 18.34 -55.62
N PRO A 267 -18.80 18.47 -56.41
CA PRO A 267 -18.74 19.03 -57.74
C PRO A 267 -18.30 20.50 -57.81
N GLU A 268 -18.40 21.21 -56.68
CA GLU A 268 -18.01 22.61 -56.60
C GLU A 268 -16.56 22.80 -56.04
N LEU A 269 -15.92 21.75 -55.56
CA LEU A 269 -14.51 21.79 -55.16
C LEU A 269 -13.61 21.71 -56.39
N ARG A 270 -12.99 22.81 -56.73
CA ARG A 270 -11.95 22.82 -57.75
C ARG A 270 -10.66 22.24 -57.16
N LEU A 271 -10.07 21.29 -57.89
CA LEU A 271 -8.74 20.76 -57.59
C LEU A 271 -7.68 21.82 -57.83
#